data_43ebe9d7a9bf4d6e5094ab7300a037ee
#
_entry.id   43ebe9d7a9bf4d6e5094ab7300a037ee
#
_cell.length_a   1.000
_cell.length_b   1.000
_cell.length_c   1.000
_cell.angle_alpha   90.00
_cell.angle_beta   90.00
_cell.angle_gamma   90.00
#
_symmetry.space_group_name_H-M   'P 1'
#
loop_
_entity.id
_entity.type
_entity.pdbx_description
1 polymer ?
#
loop_
_entity_poly.entity_id
_entity_poly.type
_entity_poly.pdbx_seq_one_letter_code
_entity_poly.pdbx_strand_id
1 'polypeptide(L)'
;MAKHKVVTTDAEIDRAIERAAELRDELRVIAVEYRPGAGLDLLILKLNDGRRVLIPRENLEGLEGATRAQIGGVEIIGRGTGLHWPALDLDYYVPNLLRGLYGTKRWMAQIGRSGGSATSKAKKRAARTNGLKGGRPRKKLAVS
;
A
#
# COMPACT_ATOMS: atom_id res chain seq x y z
N MET A 1 -38.91 3.73 -23.22
CA MET A 1 -37.72 3.43 -22.40
C MET A 1 -37.82 1.99 -21.92
N ALA A 2 -36.90 1.16 -22.33
CA ALA A 2 -36.84 -0.22 -21.85
C ALA A 2 -36.40 -0.19 -20.38
N LYS A 3 -37.27 -0.63 -19.49
CA LYS A 3 -36.89 -0.89 -18.11
C LYS A 3 -36.01 -2.15 -18.10
N HIS A 4 -34.71 -2.00 -17.89
CA HIS A 4 -33.85 -3.14 -17.63
C HIS A 4 -34.30 -3.78 -16.31
N LYS A 5 -34.98 -4.90 -16.41
CA LYS A 5 -35.27 -5.74 -15.25
C LYS A 5 -33.99 -6.51 -14.95
N VAL A 6 -33.29 -6.10 -13.91
CA VAL A 6 -32.19 -6.88 -13.38
C VAL A 6 -32.81 -8.13 -12.74
N VAL A 7 -32.70 -9.25 -13.41
CA VAL A 7 -33.10 -10.54 -12.86
C VAL A 7 -31.86 -11.17 -12.25
N THR A 8 -31.72 -11.02 -10.94
CA THR A 8 -30.67 -11.70 -10.17
C THR A 8 -31.13 -13.12 -9.89
N THR A 9 -30.37 -14.11 -10.32
CA THR A 9 -30.65 -15.52 -10.07
C THR A 9 -30.24 -15.90 -8.64
N ASP A 10 -30.90 -16.93 -8.08
CA ASP A 10 -30.57 -17.44 -6.73
C ASP A 10 -29.08 -17.84 -6.64
N ALA A 11 -28.51 -18.41 -7.69
CA ALA A 11 -27.10 -18.74 -7.77
C ALA A 11 -26.17 -17.53 -7.72
N GLU A 12 -26.59 -16.38 -8.24
CA GLU A 12 -25.84 -15.11 -8.13
C GLU A 12 -25.92 -14.53 -6.73
N ILE A 13 -27.07 -14.69 -6.08
CA ILE A 13 -27.26 -14.29 -4.69
C ILE A 13 -26.39 -15.14 -3.77
N ASP A 14 -26.37 -16.45 -3.94
CA ASP A 14 -25.54 -17.36 -3.15
C ASP A 14 -24.06 -17.05 -3.31
N ARG A 15 -23.58 -16.82 -4.53
CA ARG A 15 -22.18 -16.38 -4.77
C ARG A 15 -21.86 -15.02 -4.13
N ALA A 16 -22.82 -14.12 -4.11
CA ALA A 16 -22.66 -12.82 -3.45
C ALA A 16 -22.57 -12.97 -1.92
N ILE A 17 -23.36 -13.87 -1.35
CA ILE A 17 -23.32 -14.20 0.09
C ILE A 17 -21.99 -14.86 0.47
N GLU A 18 -21.51 -15.81 -0.33
CA GLU A 18 -20.20 -16.45 -0.13
C GLU A 18 -19.07 -15.43 -0.17
N ARG A 19 -19.04 -14.55 -1.20
CA ARG A 19 -18.07 -13.46 -1.30
C ARG A 19 -18.15 -12.50 -0.12
N ALA A 20 -19.35 -12.19 0.35
CA ALA A 20 -19.55 -11.33 1.52
C ALA A 20 -19.06 -12.00 2.81
N ALA A 21 -19.18 -13.33 2.92
CA ALA A 21 -18.63 -14.10 4.04
C ALA A 21 -17.10 -14.12 4.03
N GLU A 22 -16.48 -14.32 2.85
CA GLU A 22 -15.03 -14.21 2.69
C GLU A 22 -14.51 -12.82 3.05
N LEU A 23 -15.23 -11.76 2.66
CA LEU A 23 -14.90 -10.38 3.01
C LEU A 23 -14.99 -10.08 4.50
N ARG A 24 -15.73 -10.87 5.28
CA ARG A 24 -15.80 -10.70 6.76
C ARG A 24 -14.48 -11.05 7.45
N ASP A 25 -13.73 -11.99 6.87
CA ASP A 25 -12.44 -12.42 7.40
C ASP A 25 -11.28 -11.60 6.83
N GLU A 26 -11.50 -10.74 5.83
CA GLU A 26 -10.49 -9.83 5.31
C GLU A 26 -10.12 -8.76 6.32
N LEU A 27 -8.83 -8.41 6.30
CA LEU A 27 -8.32 -7.27 7.06
C LEU A 27 -8.91 -5.97 6.53
N ARG A 28 -9.54 -5.22 7.42
CA ARG A 28 -10.19 -3.95 7.12
C ARG A 28 -9.78 -2.89 8.12
N VAL A 29 -9.76 -1.66 7.65
CA VAL A 29 -9.55 -0.50 8.52
C VAL A 29 -10.85 -0.18 9.25
N ILE A 30 -10.79 -0.08 10.56
CA ILE A 30 -11.91 0.34 11.41
C ILE A 30 -11.75 1.76 11.92
N ALA A 31 -10.53 2.29 11.91
CA ALA A 31 -10.24 3.68 12.26
C ALA A 31 -8.98 4.13 11.52
N VAL A 32 -8.95 5.40 11.15
CA VAL A 32 -7.79 6.05 10.55
C VAL A 32 -7.50 7.33 11.29
N GLU A 33 -6.24 7.58 11.57
CA GLU A 33 -5.77 8.79 12.24
C GLU A 33 -4.59 9.37 11.45
N TYR A 34 -4.62 10.66 11.18
CA TYR A 34 -3.46 11.37 10.70
C TYR A 34 -2.79 12.09 11.87
N ARG A 35 -1.55 11.76 12.10
CA ARG A 35 -0.75 12.39 13.18
C ARG A 35 0.41 13.15 12.57
N PRO A 36 0.29 14.48 12.41
CA PRO A 36 1.40 15.33 12.02
C PRO A 36 2.42 15.41 13.16
N GLY A 37 3.69 15.29 12.82
CA GLY A 37 4.79 15.36 13.78
C GLY A 37 5.96 16.19 13.26
N ALA A 38 6.86 16.60 14.16
CA ALA A 38 8.08 17.29 13.78
C ALA A 38 9.03 16.33 13.05
N GLY A 39 9.10 16.47 11.72
CA GLY A 39 9.97 15.65 10.87
C GLY A 39 9.41 14.33 10.39
N LEU A 40 8.25 13.88 10.89
CA LEU A 40 7.60 12.66 10.43
C LEU A 40 6.10 12.75 10.64
N ASP A 41 5.37 12.82 9.54
CA ASP A 41 3.91 12.73 9.53
C ASP A 41 3.49 11.27 9.31
N LEU A 42 2.59 10.77 10.15
CA LEU A 42 2.13 9.39 10.10
C LEU A 42 0.64 9.27 9.81
N LEU A 43 0.30 8.38 8.93
CA LEU A 43 -1.05 7.84 8.79
C LEU A 43 -1.12 6.54 9.59
N ILE A 44 -2.03 6.47 10.55
CA ILE A 44 -2.20 5.32 11.44
C ILE A 44 -3.51 4.64 11.11
N LEU A 45 -3.43 3.39 10.67
CA LEU A 45 -4.58 2.55 10.37
C LEU A 45 -4.79 1.57 11.51
N LYS A 46 -5.97 1.57 12.08
CA LYS A 46 -6.38 0.52 13.02
C LYS A 46 -7.17 -0.54 12.26
N LEU A 47 -6.75 -1.79 12.35
CA LEU A 47 -7.38 -2.90 11.67
C LEU A 47 -8.40 -3.60 12.56
N ASN A 48 -9.32 -4.35 11.94
CA ASN A 48 -10.36 -5.11 12.60
C ASN A 48 -9.83 -6.26 13.49
N ASP A 49 -8.58 -6.68 13.31
CA ASP A 49 -7.90 -7.66 14.15
C ASP A 49 -7.14 -7.05 15.34
N GLY A 50 -7.23 -5.74 15.53
CA GLY A 50 -6.59 -4.98 16.61
C GLY A 50 -5.18 -4.48 16.28
N ARG A 51 -4.57 -4.89 15.17
CA ARG A 51 -3.26 -4.38 14.74
C ARG A 51 -3.36 -2.92 14.29
N ARG A 52 -2.24 -2.24 14.38
CA ARG A 52 -2.06 -0.88 13.84
C ARG A 52 -0.97 -0.89 12.80
N VAL A 53 -1.21 -0.21 11.70
CA VAL A 53 -0.25 -0.01 10.63
C VAL A 53 0.08 1.48 10.57
N LEU A 54 1.35 1.80 10.67
CA LEU A 54 1.86 3.17 10.61
C LEU A 54 2.52 3.37 9.25
N ILE A 55 2.04 4.32 8.48
CA ILE A 55 2.57 4.63 7.16
C ILE A 55 3.04 6.08 7.15
N PRO A 56 4.33 6.35 6.88
CA PRO A 56 4.80 7.71 6.69
C PRO A 56 4.08 8.36 5.50
N ARG A 57 3.60 9.59 5.70
CA ARG A 57 2.92 10.35 4.64
C ARG A 57 3.74 10.45 3.37
N GLU A 58 5.03 10.63 3.50
CA GLU A 58 5.96 10.75 2.38
C GLU A 58 6.01 9.52 1.47
N ASN A 59 5.60 8.36 1.97
CA ASN A 59 5.56 7.11 1.19
C ASN A 59 4.32 7.00 0.32
N LEU A 60 3.27 7.78 0.58
CA LEU A 60 2.01 7.72 -0.15
C LEU A 60 2.01 8.68 -1.33
N GLU A 61 1.92 8.13 -2.54
CA GLU A 61 1.78 8.92 -3.77
C GLU A 61 0.49 9.74 -3.74
N GLY A 62 0.57 11.00 -4.14
CA GLY A 62 -0.57 11.91 -4.18
C GLY A 62 -0.74 12.77 -2.93
N LEU A 63 -0.03 12.49 -1.85
CA LEU A 63 -0.03 13.30 -0.63
C LEU A 63 1.09 14.35 -0.59
N GLU A 64 1.98 14.35 -1.59
CA GLU A 64 3.03 15.37 -1.68
C GLU A 64 2.42 16.76 -1.84
N GLY A 65 2.90 17.71 -1.11
CA GLY A 65 2.43 19.09 -1.14
C GLY A 65 1.02 19.30 -0.61
N ALA A 66 0.34 18.25 -0.12
CA ALA A 66 -0.96 18.38 0.54
C ALA A 66 -0.82 19.05 1.90
N THR A 67 -1.81 19.87 2.26
CA THR A 67 -1.87 20.47 3.59
C THR A 67 -2.26 19.45 4.66
N ARG A 68 -1.94 19.73 5.92
CA ARG A 68 -2.37 18.88 7.04
C ARG A 68 -3.87 18.71 7.12
N ALA A 69 -4.63 19.77 6.83
CA ALA A 69 -6.09 19.73 6.79
C ALA A 69 -6.61 18.79 5.70
N GLN A 70 -5.99 18.83 4.50
CA GLN A 70 -6.36 17.96 3.38
C GLN A 70 -6.08 16.49 3.71
N ILE A 71 -4.94 16.19 4.30
CA ILE A 71 -4.58 14.81 4.68
C ILE A 71 -5.44 14.30 5.83
N GLY A 72 -5.72 15.15 6.81
CA GLY A 72 -6.59 14.83 7.96
C GLY A 72 -8.05 14.60 7.58
N GLY A 73 -8.48 15.03 6.40
CA GLY A 73 -9.82 14.80 5.86
C GLY A 73 -10.04 13.40 5.27
N VAL A 74 -9.16 12.46 5.54
CA VAL A 74 -9.27 11.07 5.08
C VAL A 74 -10.54 10.40 5.58
N GLU A 75 -11.23 9.69 4.71
CA GLU A 75 -12.46 8.96 4.98
C GLU A 75 -12.26 7.46 4.72
N ILE A 76 -12.89 6.65 5.54
CA ILE A 76 -12.95 5.19 5.32
C ILE A 76 -14.12 4.90 4.40
N ILE A 77 -13.85 4.22 3.29
CA ILE A 77 -14.86 3.80 2.32
C ILE A 77 -14.84 2.27 2.13
N GLY A 78 -15.87 1.74 1.45
CA GLY A 78 -15.92 0.32 1.12
C GLY A 78 -15.86 -0.60 2.33
N ARG A 79 -16.52 -0.24 3.45
CA ARG A 79 -16.51 -1.01 4.71
C ARG A 79 -15.11 -1.26 5.28
N GLY A 80 -14.19 -0.34 5.07
CA GLY A 80 -12.82 -0.44 5.55
C GLY A 80 -11.83 -1.05 4.55
N THR A 81 -12.23 -1.26 3.31
CA THR A 81 -11.35 -1.73 2.23
C THR A 81 -10.70 -0.60 1.44
N GLY A 82 -11.14 0.62 1.65
CA GLY A 82 -10.62 1.80 0.96
C GLY A 82 -10.44 3.00 1.88
N LEU A 83 -9.54 3.87 1.49
CA LEU A 83 -9.35 5.21 2.05
C LEU A 83 -9.56 6.23 0.94
N HIS A 84 -10.25 7.32 1.26
CA HIS A 84 -10.57 8.39 0.34
C HIS A 84 -10.20 9.75 0.93
N TRP A 85 -9.53 10.58 0.12
CA TRP A 85 -9.25 11.98 0.46
C TRP A 85 -10.07 12.89 -0.46
N PRO A 86 -11.21 13.42 -0.01
CA PRO A 86 -12.10 14.22 -0.85
C PRO A 86 -11.43 15.46 -1.43
N ALA A 87 -10.61 16.13 -0.64
CA ALA A 87 -9.92 17.36 -1.06
C ALA A 87 -8.86 17.13 -2.14
N LEU A 88 -8.37 15.91 -2.29
CA LEU A 88 -7.30 15.53 -3.21
C LEU A 88 -7.79 14.64 -4.35
N ASP A 89 -9.06 14.23 -4.33
CA ASP A 89 -9.62 13.22 -5.23
C ASP A 89 -8.72 11.99 -5.35
N LEU A 90 -8.30 11.48 -4.19
CA LEU A 90 -7.33 10.40 -4.06
C LEU A 90 -7.94 9.23 -3.31
N ASP A 91 -7.78 8.04 -3.87
CA ASP A 91 -8.23 6.79 -3.30
C ASP A 91 -7.07 5.81 -3.10
N TYR A 92 -7.12 5.07 -2.01
CA TYR A 92 -6.22 3.94 -1.76
C TYR A 92 -7.00 2.69 -1.41
N TYR A 93 -6.59 1.57 -1.98
CA TYR A 93 -7.12 0.27 -1.65
C TYR A 93 -6.32 -0.34 -0.49
N VAL A 94 -6.98 -0.59 0.62
CA VAL A 94 -6.33 -1.02 1.88
C VAL A 94 -5.50 -2.29 1.73
N PRO A 95 -5.96 -3.37 1.05
CA PRO A 95 -5.13 -4.55 0.86
C PRO A 95 -3.79 -4.27 0.18
N ASN A 96 -3.74 -3.31 -0.75
CA ASN A 96 -2.48 -2.88 -1.36
C ASN A 96 -1.58 -2.17 -0.36
N LEU A 97 -2.13 -1.31 0.49
CA LEU A 97 -1.38 -0.63 1.55
C LEU A 97 -0.77 -1.63 2.53
N LEU A 98 -1.51 -2.67 2.88
CA LEU A 98 -1.03 -3.73 3.78
C LEU A 98 0.10 -4.58 3.17
N ARG A 99 0.19 -4.61 1.84
CA ARG A 99 1.30 -5.23 1.09
C ARG A 99 2.49 -4.30 0.89
N GLY A 100 2.41 -3.05 1.35
CA GLY A 100 3.43 -2.04 1.14
C GLY A 100 3.40 -1.38 -0.23
N LEU A 101 2.28 -1.45 -0.94
CA LEU A 101 2.08 -0.80 -2.24
C LEU A 101 1.46 0.59 -2.02
N TYR A 102 2.28 1.62 -2.16
CA TYR A 102 1.93 3.00 -1.82
C TYR A 102 1.72 3.92 -3.03
N GLY A 103 1.58 3.35 -4.22
CA GLY A 103 1.36 4.11 -5.43
C GLY A 103 1.69 3.33 -6.69
N THR A 104 1.95 4.03 -7.78
CA THR A 104 2.32 3.45 -9.07
C THR A 104 3.66 2.73 -9.02
N LYS A 105 3.94 1.90 -10.02
CA LYS A 105 5.25 1.23 -10.17
C LYS A 105 6.40 2.23 -10.21
N ARG A 106 6.20 3.39 -10.86
CA ARG A 106 7.19 4.48 -10.93
C ARG A 106 7.46 5.06 -9.54
N TRP A 107 6.41 5.32 -8.77
CA TRP A 107 6.51 5.80 -7.40
C TRP A 107 7.25 4.81 -6.50
N MET A 108 6.86 3.54 -6.56
CA MET A 108 7.51 2.48 -5.79
C MET A 108 8.99 2.34 -6.14
N ALA A 109 9.35 2.47 -7.40
CA ALA A 109 10.75 2.48 -7.83
C ALA A 109 11.52 3.69 -7.30
N GLN A 110 10.90 4.85 -7.23
CA GLN A 110 11.49 6.06 -6.67
C GLN A 110 11.75 5.92 -5.17
N ILE A 111 10.78 5.41 -4.41
CA ILE A 111 10.94 5.11 -2.97
C ILE A 111 12.08 4.10 -2.77
N GLY A 112 12.12 3.04 -3.58
CA GLY A 112 13.15 2.01 -3.51
C GLY A 112 14.57 2.55 -3.79
N ARG A 113 14.71 3.47 -4.74
CA ARG A 113 15.99 4.16 -5.02
C ARG A 113 16.40 5.03 -3.84
N SER A 114 15.49 5.78 -3.27
CA SER A 114 15.73 6.64 -2.11
C SER A 114 16.19 5.80 -0.90
N GLY A 115 15.52 4.69 -0.62
CA GLY A 115 15.93 3.73 0.41
C GLY A 115 17.24 3.00 0.08
N GLY A 116 17.45 2.67 -1.21
CA GLY A 116 18.64 1.98 -1.68
C GLY A 116 19.92 2.82 -1.67
N SER A 117 19.82 4.15 -1.79
CA SER A 117 20.95 5.08 -1.75
C SER A 117 21.50 5.32 -0.33
N ALA A 118 20.72 5.01 0.70
CA ALA A 118 21.18 5.10 2.09
C ALA A 118 22.20 4.00 2.37
N THR A 119 23.46 4.39 2.61
CA THR A 119 24.55 3.48 2.96
C THR A 119 24.79 3.47 4.47
N SER A 120 24.61 2.33 5.10
CA SER A 120 25.01 2.08 6.49
C SER A 120 26.33 1.28 6.56
N LYS A 121 27.02 1.32 7.70
CA LYS A 121 28.21 0.47 7.92
C LYS A 121 27.89 -1.02 7.75
N ALA A 122 26.72 -1.47 8.21
CA ALA A 122 26.26 -2.84 8.04
C ALA A 122 26.04 -3.22 6.58
N LYS A 123 25.46 -2.31 5.79
CA LYS A 123 25.24 -2.51 4.34
C LYS A 123 26.56 -2.57 3.56
N LYS A 124 27.54 -1.72 3.90
CA LYS A 124 28.89 -1.76 3.34
C LYS A 124 29.60 -3.07 3.67
N ARG A 125 29.49 -3.54 4.91
CA ARG A 125 30.06 -4.82 5.36
C ARG A 125 29.44 -6.00 4.61
N ALA A 126 28.11 -6.04 4.48
CA ALA A 126 27.40 -7.08 3.73
C ALA A 126 27.81 -7.10 2.26
N ALA A 127 27.94 -5.94 1.61
CA ALA A 127 28.38 -5.83 0.23
C ALA A 127 29.81 -6.35 0.05
N ARG A 128 30.72 -6.04 0.97
CA ARG A 128 32.09 -6.59 0.96
C ARG A 128 32.10 -8.10 1.12
N THR A 129 31.35 -8.64 2.07
CA THR A 129 31.28 -10.09 2.31
C THR A 129 30.71 -10.81 1.11
N ASN A 130 29.68 -10.29 0.48
CA ASN A 130 29.06 -10.85 -0.72
C ASN A 130 30.01 -10.76 -1.92
N GLY A 131 30.80 -9.68 -2.04
CA GLY A 131 31.81 -9.53 -3.08
C GLY A 131 32.92 -10.56 -2.96
N LEU A 132 33.35 -10.92 -1.73
CA LEU A 132 34.39 -11.95 -1.48
C LEU A 132 33.89 -13.36 -1.78
N LYS A 133 32.61 -13.63 -1.71
CA LYS A 133 31.99 -14.93 -2.05
C LYS A 133 31.90 -15.19 -3.55
N GLY A 134 32.34 -14.27 -4.39
CA GLY A 134 32.21 -14.31 -5.83
C GLY A 134 30.84 -13.89 -6.32
N GLY A 135 30.79 -12.88 -7.17
CA GLY A 135 29.60 -12.47 -7.87
C GLY A 135 29.16 -13.51 -8.92
N ARG A 136 28.12 -13.18 -9.65
CA ARG A 136 27.60 -14.00 -10.75
C ARG A 136 28.73 -14.51 -11.64
N PRO A 137 28.85 -15.83 -11.89
CA PRO A 137 29.88 -16.35 -12.75
C PRO A 137 29.84 -15.64 -14.11
N ARG A 138 31.00 -15.17 -14.58
CA ARG A 138 31.09 -14.66 -15.94
C ARG A 138 30.69 -15.79 -16.90
N LYS A 139 29.77 -15.53 -17.82
CA LYS A 139 29.53 -16.46 -18.92
C LYS A 139 30.90 -16.73 -19.59
N LYS A 140 31.40 -17.95 -19.51
CA LYS A 140 32.51 -18.37 -20.35
C LYS A 140 32.04 -18.18 -21.79
N LEU A 141 32.69 -17.27 -22.53
CA LEU A 141 32.55 -17.23 -23.98
C LEU A 141 32.89 -18.63 -24.47
N ALA A 142 31.93 -19.30 -25.11
CA ALA A 142 32.19 -20.54 -25.81
C ALA A 142 33.22 -20.22 -26.90
N VAL A 143 34.46 -20.61 -26.70
CA VAL A 143 35.47 -20.62 -27.76
C VAL A 143 35.14 -21.83 -28.62
N SER A 144 34.58 -21.57 -29.81
CA SER A 144 34.43 -22.61 -30.82
C SER A 144 35.80 -22.99 -31.35
#